data_bd8a6ed15371bc3e420e9b2dc9369250
#
_entry.id   bd8a6ed15371bc3e420e9b2dc9369250
#
_cell.length_a   1.000
_cell.length_b   1.000
_cell.length_c   1.000
_cell.angle_alpha   90.00
_cell.angle_beta   90.00
_cell.angle_gamma   90.00
#
_symmetry.space_group_name_H-M   'P 1'
#
loop_
_entity.id
_entity.type
_entity.pdbx_description
1 polymer ?
#
loop_
_entity_poly.entity_id
_entity_poly.type
_entity_poly.pdbx_seq_one_letter_code
_entity_poly.pdbx_strand_id
1 'polypeptide(L)'
;MKSIFLVNSRAIIERTLNGTMEIVIQTRNKPEAPQRIELPGGRIDQYESLVKALIREVKEETGLDVVEIEGEDTRIDTVGIDPNFEVECIKPFGAYQTIKGPFDSVGVYFRCKAQGELLNSGDETKNPRWVTVVELRRLMKDDPLQFSDVDRAGILFYLKNLK
;
A
#
# COMPACT_ATOMS: atom_id res chain seq x y z
N MET A 1 -12.46 -15.29 -22.99
CA MET A 1 -11.62 -15.52 -21.80
C MET A 1 -11.92 -14.43 -20.79
N LYS A 2 -12.26 -14.79 -19.57
CA LYS A 2 -12.48 -13.78 -18.52
C LYS A 2 -11.13 -13.33 -17.98
N SER A 3 -10.84 -12.04 -18.09
CA SER A 3 -9.66 -11.46 -17.44
C SER A 3 -9.81 -11.52 -15.94
N ILE A 4 -8.77 -11.96 -15.24
CA ILE A 4 -8.71 -11.91 -13.78
C ILE A 4 -7.90 -10.69 -13.40
N PHE A 5 -8.55 -9.72 -12.76
CA PHE A 5 -7.88 -8.57 -12.20
C PHE A 5 -7.54 -8.82 -10.74
N LEU A 6 -6.29 -8.59 -10.39
CA LEU A 6 -5.86 -8.56 -9.01
C LEU A 6 -6.10 -7.15 -8.47
N VAL A 7 -6.87 -7.04 -7.40
CA VAL A 7 -7.21 -5.74 -6.81
C VAL A 7 -6.52 -5.61 -5.46
N ASN A 8 -5.77 -4.51 -5.27
CA ASN A 8 -4.96 -4.28 -4.08
C ASN A 8 -5.32 -2.99 -3.36
N SER A 9 -5.13 -3.00 -2.05
CA SER A 9 -5.12 -1.81 -1.20
C SER A 9 -3.77 -1.73 -0.51
N ARG A 10 -3.03 -0.64 -0.71
CA ARG A 10 -1.64 -0.50 -0.28
C ARG A 10 -1.42 0.78 0.51
N ALA A 11 -0.47 0.75 1.44
CA ALA A 11 -0.26 1.81 2.42
C ALA A 11 1.05 2.55 2.19
N ILE A 12 0.97 3.86 2.21
CA ILE A 12 2.11 4.75 2.41
C ILE A 12 2.01 5.22 3.86
N ILE A 13 2.72 4.52 4.75
CA ILE A 13 2.69 4.78 6.20
C ILE A 13 3.73 5.84 6.50
N GLU A 14 3.30 7.01 6.93
CA GLU A 14 4.16 8.17 7.14
C GLU A 14 4.34 8.49 8.61
N ARG A 15 5.52 9.00 8.96
CA ARG A 15 5.77 9.71 10.22
C ARG A 15 6.78 10.83 10.00
N THR A 16 6.77 11.79 10.91
CA THR A 16 7.83 12.79 11.00
C THR A 16 8.60 12.56 12.28
N LEU A 17 9.91 12.34 12.17
CA LEU A 17 10.82 12.12 13.29
C LEU A 17 11.91 13.19 13.26
N ASN A 18 11.97 14.03 14.30
CA ASN A 18 12.94 15.13 14.36
C ASN A 18 12.95 16.02 13.12
N GLY A 19 11.76 16.35 12.59
CA GLY A 19 11.60 17.17 11.40
C GLY A 19 11.83 16.44 10.07
N THR A 20 12.17 15.17 10.10
CA THR A 20 12.43 14.35 8.90
C THR A 20 11.25 13.42 8.63
N MET A 21 10.74 13.47 7.40
CA MET A 21 9.65 12.58 6.98
C MET A 21 10.20 11.21 6.59
N GLU A 22 9.55 10.19 7.14
CA GLU A 22 9.87 8.79 6.87
C GLU A 22 8.63 8.02 6.45
N ILE A 23 8.82 6.96 5.68
CA ILE A 23 7.78 5.98 5.36
C ILE A 23 8.24 4.57 5.66
N VAL A 24 7.29 3.64 5.81
CA VAL A 24 7.59 2.23 5.98
C VAL A 24 7.77 1.56 4.62
N ILE A 25 8.87 0.85 4.46
CA ILE A 25 9.09 -0.10 3.38
C ILE A 25 9.40 -1.47 3.96
N GLN A 26 9.25 -2.49 3.15
CA GLN A 26 9.53 -3.87 3.54
C GLN A 26 10.12 -4.63 2.35
N THR A 27 10.58 -5.85 2.59
CA THR A 27 11.12 -6.72 1.55
C THR A 27 10.17 -7.89 1.34
N ARG A 28 9.79 -8.11 0.09
CA ARG A 28 8.99 -9.27 -0.31
C ARG A 28 9.80 -10.55 -0.07
N ASN A 29 9.22 -11.52 0.60
CA ASN A 29 9.86 -12.76 1.00
C ASN A 29 8.98 -13.96 0.68
N LYS A 30 8.70 -14.16 -0.62
CA LYS A 30 7.96 -15.32 -1.14
C LYS A 30 8.94 -16.33 -1.71
N PRO A 31 8.68 -17.66 -1.52
CA PRO A 31 9.46 -18.69 -2.20
C PRO A 31 9.45 -18.49 -3.71
N GLU A 32 10.59 -18.72 -4.35
CA GLU A 32 10.75 -18.68 -5.81
C GLU A 32 10.50 -17.31 -6.46
N ALA A 33 10.35 -16.25 -5.67
CA ALA A 33 10.20 -14.89 -6.17
C ALA A 33 11.43 -14.05 -5.79
N PRO A 34 11.84 -13.09 -6.64
CA PRO A 34 12.94 -12.19 -6.29
C PRO A 34 12.56 -11.34 -5.08
N GLN A 35 13.51 -11.12 -4.19
CA GLN A 35 13.34 -10.24 -3.04
C GLN A 35 13.40 -8.80 -3.52
N ARG A 36 12.27 -8.10 -3.41
CA ARG A 36 12.15 -6.70 -3.82
C ARG A 36 11.59 -5.86 -2.69
N ILE A 37 11.93 -4.57 -2.74
CA ILE A 37 11.37 -3.58 -1.81
C ILE A 37 9.93 -3.30 -2.23
N GLU A 38 9.04 -3.28 -1.25
CA GLU A 38 7.62 -2.97 -1.49
C GLU A 38 7.02 -2.14 -0.35
N LEU A 39 5.88 -1.55 -0.63
CA LEU A 39 5.04 -0.92 0.37
C LEU A 39 4.14 -1.98 1.03
N PRO A 40 3.76 -1.80 2.30
CA PRO A 40 2.76 -2.68 2.93
C PRO A 40 1.43 -2.63 2.21
N GLY A 41 0.76 -3.77 2.13
CA GLY A 41 -0.53 -3.90 1.49
C GLY A 41 -0.66 -5.22 0.74
N GLY A 42 -1.82 -5.44 0.17
CA GLY A 42 -2.08 -6.67 -0.58
C GLY A 42 -3.46 -6.72 -1.18
N ARG A 43 -3.85 -7.92 -1.59
CA ARG A 43 -5.15 -8.14 -2.22
C ARG A 43 -6.28 -7.93 -1.24
N ILE A 44 -7.34 -7.34 -1.75
CA ILE A 44 -8.61 -7.31 -1.02
C ILE A 44 -9.30 -8.67 -1.15
N ASP A 45 -9.97 -9.08 -0.08
CA ASP A 45 -10.84 -10.25 -0.12
C ASP A 45 -12.18 -9.88 -0.75
N GLN A 46 -12.95 -10.88 -1.18
CA GLN A 46 -14.27 -10.64 -1.74
C GLN A 46 -15.16 -9.88 -0.73
N TYR A 47 -15.75 -8.76 -1.17
CA TYR A 47 -16.58 -7.88 -0.35
C TYR A 47 -15.87 -7.20 0.84
N GLU A 48 -14.57 -7.29 0.91
CA GLU A 48 -13.79 -6.53 1.88
C GLU A 48 -13.64 -5.08 1.42
N SER A 49 -13.86 -4.11 2.33
CA SER A 49 -13.65 -2.71 1.99
C SER A 49 -12.15 -2.40 1.82
N LEU A 50 -11.85 -1.40 1.00
CA LEU A 50 -10.47 -0.96 0.75
C LEU A 50 -9.74 -0.59 2.04
N VAL A 51 -10.42 0.09 2.96
CA VAL A 51 -9.85 0.52 4.25
C VAL A 51 -9.62 -0.67 5.17
N LYS A 52 -10.58 -1.61 5.25
CA LYS A 52 -10.41 -2.83 6.07
C LYS A 52 -9.26 -3.69 5.57
N ALA A 53 -9.14 -3.84 4.25
CA ALA A 53 -8.01 -4.55 3.65
C ALA A 53 -6.68 -3.90 3.99
N LEU A 54 -6.61 -2.56 3.90
CA LEU A 54 -5.42 -1.80 4.26
C LEU A 54 -4.99 -2.06 5.70
N ILE A 55 -5.93 -1.93 6.64
CA ILE A 55 -5.68 -2.11 8.08
C ILE A 55 -5.21 -3.55 8.35
N ARG A 56 -5.88 -4.54 7.76
CA ARG A 56 -5.53 -5.96 7.92
C ARG A 56 -4.13 -6.26 7.39
N GLU A 57 -3.85 -5.86 6.16
CA GLU A 57 -2.55 -6.12 5.52
C GLU A 57 -1.40 -5.43 6.26
N VAL A 58 -1.58 -4.17 6.66
CA VAL A 58 -0.57 -3.45 7.45
C VAL A 58 -0.27 -4.19 8.75
N LYS A 59 -1.30 -4.67 9.46
CA LYS A 59 -1.12 -5.42 10.71
C LYS A 59 -0.38 -6.74 10.48
N GLU A 60 -0.78 -7.51 9.47
CA GLU A 60 -0.19 -8.81 9.16
C GLU A 60 1.26 -8.70 8.72
N GLU A 61 1.60 -7.67 7.95
CA GLU A 61 2.93 -7.53 7.36
C GLU A 61 3.90 -6.74 8.24
N THR A 62 3.44 -5.74 8.97
CA THR A 62 4.32 -4.82 9.72
C THR A 62 4.14 -4.88 11.23
N GLY A 63 3.01 -5.37 11.72
CA GLY A 63 2.65 -5.33 13.14
C GLY A 63 2.06 -4.00 13.60
N LEU A 64 2.03 -2.99 12.73
CA LEU A 64 1.52 -1.67 13.09
C LEU A 64 -0.01 -1.61 13.06
N ASP A 65 -0.55 -0.72 13.89
CA ASP A 65 -1.97 -0.38 13.92
C ASP A 65 -2.19 0.96 13.22
N VAL A 66 -2.93 0.95 12.12
CA VAL A 66 -3.30 2.17 11.40
C VAL A 66 -4.24 3.00 12.25
N VAL A 67 -3.93 4.28 12.46
CA VAL A 67 -4.71 5.19 13.32
C VAL A 67 -5.33 6.35 12.57
N GLU A 68 -4.82 6.70 11.38
CA GLU A 68 -5.33 7.80 10.57
C GLU A 68 -5.10 7.47 9.10
N ILE A 69 -6.11 7.66 8.27
CA ILE A 69 -6.06 7.44 6.83
C ILE A 69 -6.51 8.71 6.13
N GLU A 70 -5.62 9.30 5.31
CA GLU A 70 -5.96 10.46 4.50
C GLU A 70 -7.05 10.09 3.48
N GLY A 71 -8.11 10.87 3.43
CA GLY A 71 -9.25 10.63 2.54
C GLY A 71 -10.37 9.81 3.16
N GLU A 72 -10.19 9.25 4.35
CA GLU A 72 -11.24 8.47 5.03
C GLU A 72 -12.51 9.29 5.28
N ASP A 73 -12.36 10.60 5.55
CA ASP A 73 -13.46 11.54 5.73
C ASP A 73 -14.28 11.79 4.46
N THR A 74 -13.76 11.42 3.29
CA THR A 74 -14.47 11.53 2.01
C THR A 74 -15.41 10.36 1.75
N ARG A 75 -15.28 9.28 2.54
CA ARG A 75 -16.01 8.04 2.30
C ARG A 75 -17.50 8.20 2.47
N ILE A 76 -18.25 7.69 1.49
CA ILE A 76 -19.69 7.47 1.58
C ILE A 76 -19.97 5.99 1.25
N ASP A 77 -21.14 5.52 1.65
CA ASP A 77 -21.63 4.22 1.21
C ASP A 77 -23.15 4.25 0.97
N THR A 78 -23.65 3.17 0.38
CA THR A 78 -25.06 3.01 0.05
C THR A 78 -25.75 2.01 0.95
N VAL A 79 -25.18 1.72 2.12
CA VAL A 79 -25.76 0.79 3.09
C VAL A 79 -27.18 1.21 3.44
N GLY A 80 -28.11 0.25 3.36
CA GLY A 80 -29.52 0.49 3.70
C GLY A 80 -30.39 1.04 2.57
N ILE A 81 -29.80 1.39 1.42
CA ILE A 81 -30.58 1.87 0.26
C ILE A 81 -31.12 0.68 -0.53
N ASP A 82 -30.23 -0.19 -1.00
CA ASP A 82 -30.59 -1.48 -1.60
C ASP A 82 -29.84 -2.58 -0.85
N PRO A 83 -30.54 -3.41 -0.06
CA PRO A 83 -29.87 -4.44 0.74
C PRO A 83 -29.20 -5.54 -0.11
N ASN A 84 -29.48 -5.59 -1.41
CA ASN A 84 -28.89 -6.60 -2.31
C ASN A 84 -27.61 -6.09 -3.02
N PHE A 85 -27.36 -4.78 -2.96
CA PHE A 85 -26.19 -4.20 -3.63
C PHE A 85 -25.72 -2.95 -2.90
N GLU A 86 -24.62 -3.08 -2.18
CA GLU A 86 -24.06 -2.00 -1.37
C GLU A 86 -22.64 -1.67 -1.85
N VAL A 87 -22.33 -0.39 -1.98
CA VAL A 87 -21.08 0.11 -2.54
C VAL A 87 -20.53 1.22 -1.65
N GLU A 88 -19.23 1.29 -1.52
CA GLU A 88 -18.54 2.43 -0.93
C GLU A 88 -17.83 3.26 -2.01
N CYS A 89 -17.68 4.56 -1.76
CA CYS A 89 -16.86 5.45 -2.58
C CYS A 89 -15.96 6.27 -1.65
N ILE A 90 -14.68 6.31 -1.97
CA ILE A 90 -13.67 6.98 -1.15
C ILE A 90 -12.58 7.55 -2.05
N LYS A 91 -11.98 8.68 -1.63
CA LYS A 91 -10.87 9.29 -2.36
C LYS A 91 -9.53 8.73 -1.84
N PRO A 92 -8.85 7.87 -2.59
CA PRO A 92 -7.50 7.44 -2.23
C PRO A 92 -6.46 8.51 -2.56
N PHE A 93 -5.24 8.33 -2.10
CA PHE A 93 -4.12 9.17 -2.51
C PHE A 93 -3.79 8.99 -3.99
N GLY A 94 -3.78 7.76 -4.47
CA GLY A 94 -3.52 7.43 -5.87
C GLY A 94 -4.10 6.08 -6.25
N ALA A 95 -4.22 5.86 -7.54
CA ALA A 95 -4.62 4.58 -8.09
C ALA A 95 -3.58 4.14 -9.13
N TYR A 96 -3.39 2.84 -9.26
CA TYR A 96 -2.51 2.30 -10.27
C TYR A 96 -3.22 1.23 -11.10
N GLN A 97 -2.70 0.99 -12.28
CA GLN A 97 -3.15 -0.07 -13.16
C GLN A 97 -1.97 -0.61 -13.96
N THR A 98 -1.88 -1.91 -14.13
CA THR A 98 -0.93 -2.53 -15.06
C THR A 98 -1.31 -2.17 -16.49
N ILE A 99 -0.39 -1.58 -17.23
CA ILE A 99 -0.59 -1.27 -18.65
C ILE A 99 0.23 -2.17 -19.57
N LYS A 100 1.15 -2.95 -19.00
CA LYS A 100 1.92 -4.00 -19.68
C LYS A 100 2.54 -4.91 -18.63
N GLY A 101 2.34 -6.20 -18.75
CA GLY A 101 2.91 -7.16 -17.82
C GLY A 101 2.29 -8.54 -17.94
N PRO A 102 2.75 -9.51 -17.15
CA PRO A 102 2.25 -10.88 -17.20
C PRO A 102 0.87 -11.08 -16.57
N PHE A 103 0.36 -10.08 -15.83
CA PHE A 103 -0.97 -10.14 -15.21
C PHE A 103 -1.54 -8.72 -15.04
N ASP A 104 -2.86 -8.63 -14.99
CA ASP A 104 -3.57 -7.39 -14.76
C ASP A 104 -3.70 -7.14 -13.27
N SER A 105 -3.34 -5.96 -12.83
CA SER A 105 -3.52 -5.51 -11.46
C SER A 105 -4.03 -4.07 -11.42
N VAL A 106 -4.99 -3.83 -10.56
CA VAL A 106 -5.55 -2.51 -10.24
C VAL A 106 -5.48 -2.35 -8.74
N GLY A 107 -5.20 -1.15 -8.28
CA GLY A 107 -5.23 -0.92 -6.84
C GLY A 107 -5.18 0.54 -6.49
N VAL A 108 -5.25 0.78 -5.19
CA VAL A 108 -5.20 2.11 -4.62
C VAL A 108 -4.12 2.20 -3.55
N TYR A 109 -3.60 3.42 -3.38
CA TYR A 109 -2.69 3.77 -2.30
C TYR A 109 -3.37 4.76 -1.38
N PHE A 110 -3.22 4.53 -0.08
CA PHE A 110 -3.63 5.49 0.94
C PHE A 110 -2.41 5.97 1.70
N ARG A 111 -2.31 7.27 1.94
CA ARG A 111 -1.37 7.80 2.93
C ARG A 111 -2.02 7.62 4.30
N CYS A 112 -1.25 7.12 5.26
CA CYS A 112 -1.78 6.86 6.58
C CYS A 112 -0.72 7.04 7.66
N LYS A 113 -1.18 7.10 8.91
CA LYS A 113 -0.34 7.08 10.09
C LYS A 113 -0.66 5.83 10.88
N ALA A 114 0.35 5.27 11.52
CA ALA A 114 0.23 4.05 12.30
C ALA A 114 1.04 4.17 13.58
N GLN A 115 0.72 3.33 14.55
CA GLN A 115 1.41 3.23 15.83
C GLN A 115 1.78 1.79 16.13
N GLY A 116 2.68 1.59 17.09
CA GLY A 116 3.17 0.28 17.48
C GLY A 116 4.61 0.07 17.08
N GLU A 117 5.06 -1.17 17.17
CA GLU A 117 6.43 -1.57 16.84
C GLU A 117 6.44 -2.47 15.61
N LEU A 118 7.42 -2.25 14.75
CA LEU A 118 7.61 -3.06 13.55
C LEU A 118 8.04 -4.49 13.92
N LEU A 119 7.41 -5.48 13.27
CA LEU A 119 7.82 -6.88 13.34
C LEU A 119 9.17 -7.07 12.64
N ASN A 120 9.88 -8.16 12.96
CA ASN A 120 11.06 -8.56 12.21
C ASN A 120 10.70 -9.16 10.85
N SER A 121 9.59 -9.88 10.82
CA SER A 121 9.02 -10.46 9.60
C SER A 121 7.51 -10.58 9.73
N GLY A 122 6.82 -10.42 8.63
CA GLY A 122 5.37 -10.60 8.53
C GLY A 122 5.03 -11.74 7.60
N ASP A 123 3.77 -11.78 7.16
CA ASP A 123 3.30 -12.77 6.21
C ASP A 123 3.91 -12.50 4.82
N GLU A 124 4.73 -13.45 4.34
CA GLU A 124 5.47 -13.37 3.08
C GLU A 124 6.32 -12.10 2.90
N THR A 125 6.66 -11.44 4.01
CA THR A 125 7.47 -10.22 4.03
C THR A 125 8.53 -10.29 5.12
N LYS A 126 9.57 -9.49 5.01
CA LYS A 126 10.61 -9.36 6.02
C LYS A 126 11.15 -7.94 6.09
N ASN A 127 11.81 -7.66 7.20
CA ASN A 127 12.53 -6.42 7.41
C ASN A 127 11.69 -5.17 7.11
N PRO A 128 10.46 -5.04 7.68
CA PRO A 128 9.75 -3.77 7.63
C PRO A 128 10.59 -2.73 8.39
N ARG A 129 10.72 -1.57 7.79
CA ARG A 129 11.61 -0.53 8.32
C ARG A 129 11.17 0.86 7.90
N TRP A 130 11.51 1.83 8.71
CA TRP A 130 11.35 3.24 8.35
C TRP A 130 12.52 3.67 7.47
N VAL A 131 12.21 4.41 6.42
CA VAL A 131 13.19 5.01 5.52
C VAL A 131 12.83 6.47 5.32
N THR A 132 13.83 7.35 5.29
CA THR A 132 13.58 8.77 5.01
C THR A 132 13.16 8.94 3.55
N VAL A 133 12.36 9.97 3.28
CA VAL A 133 11.96 10.30 1.90
C VAL A 133 13.20 10.61 1.05
N VAL A 134 14.21 11.23 1.64
CA VAL A 134 15.49 11.51 0.94
C VAL A 134 16.16 10.21 0.51
N GLU A 135 16.24 9.23 1.41
CA GLU A 135 16.81 7.90 1.10
C GLU A 135 15.97 7.15 0.07
N LEU A 136 14.65 7.24 0.17
CA LEU A 136 13.75 6.61 -0.80
C LEU A 136 13.98 7.15 -2.21
N ARG A 137 14.17 8.47 -2.35
CA ARG A 137 14.50 9.11 -3.63
C ARG A 137 15.82 8.57 -4.18
N ARG A 138 16.82 8.44 -3.32
CA ARG A 138 18.13 7.92 -3.71
C ARG A 138 18.02 6.47 -4.17
N LEU A 139 17.34 5.61 -3.42
CA LEU A 139 17.13 4.20 -3.77
C LEU A 139 16.43 4.06 -5.12
N MET A 140 15.38 4.85 -5.34
CA MET A 140 14.61 4.82 -6.60
C MET A 140 15.46 5.30 -7.79
N LYS A 141 16.32 6.29 -7.59
CA LYS A 141 17.21 6.80 -8.62
C LYS A 141 18.33 5.82 -8.96
N ASP A 142 18.92 5.20 -7.92
CA ASP A 142 20.08 4.30 -8.10
C ASP A 142 19.69 3.00 -8.80
N ASP A 143 18.57 2.39 -8.39
CA ASP A 143 18.10 1.14 -8.98
C ASP A 143 16.57 0.99 -8.82
N PRO A 144 15.79 1.49 -9.76
CA PRO A 144 14.33 1.35 -9.69
C PRO A 144 13.86 -0.10 -9.77
N LEU A 145 14.66 -1.02 -10.32
CA LEU A 145 14.29 -2.43 -10.43
C LEU A 145 14.36 -3.20 -9.11
N GLN A 146 14.99 -2.63 -8.07
CA GLN A 146 14.97 -3.22 -6.74
C GLN A 146 13.58 -3.14 -6.07
N PHE A 147 12.68 -2.32 -6.61
CA PHE A 147 11.31 -2.20 -6.10
C PHE A 147 10.37 -3.16 -6.83
N SER A 148 9.32 -3.61 -6.14
CA SER A 148 8.27 -4.42 -6.75
C SER A 148 7.56 -3.68 -7.88
N ASP A 149 7.04 -4.43 -8.84
CA ASP A 149 6.53 -3.86 -10.09
C ASP A 149 5.40 -2.84 -9.87
N VAL A 150 4.44 -3.14 -9.01
CA VAL A 150 3.32 -2.22 -8.72
C VAL A 150 3.76 -1.05 -7.83
N ASP A 151 4.59 -1.29 -6.83
CA ASP A 151 4.99 -0.25 -5.88
C ASP A 151 6.01 0.73 -6.46
N ARG A 152 6.73 0.34 -7.50
CA ARG A 152 7.58 1.27 -8.25
C ARG A 152 6.77 2.48 -8.74
N ALA A 153 5.60 2.22 -9.34
CA ALA A 153 4.71 3.29 -9.79
C ALA A 153 4.14 4.10 -8.62
N GLY A 154 3.72 3.43 -7.56
CA GLY A 154 3.17 4.08 -6.36
C GLY A 154 4.16 5.00 -5.68
N ILE A 155 5.42 4.56 -5.55
CA ILE A 155 6.48 5.37 -4.96
C ILE A 155 6.83 6.56 -5.85
N LEU A 156 6.94 6.37 -7.16
CA LEU A 156 7.19 7.47 -8.09
C LEU A 156 6.06 8.51 -8.01
N PHE A 157 4.82 8.06 -7.96
CA PHE A 157 3.66 8.95 -7.80
C PHE A 157 3.71 9.71 -6.48
N TYR A 158 4.04 9.02 -5.38
CA TYR A 158 4.19 9.62 -4.07
C TYR A 158 5.26 10.72 -4.07
N LEU A 159 6.45 10.39 -4.57
CA LEU A 159 7.58 11.33 -4.61
C LEU A 159 7.29 12.55 -5.48
N LYS A 160 6.55 12.39 -6.58
CA LYS A 160 6.14 13.49 -7.46
C LYS A 160 5.13 14.42 -6.78
N ASN A 161 4.24 13.88 -5.95
CA ASN A 161 3.13 14.61 -5.35
C ASN A 161 3.37 15.03 -3.89
N LEU A 162 4.57 14.82 -3.37
CA LEU A 162 4.97 15.39 -2.09
C LEU A 162 5.15 16.91 -2.22
N LYS A 163 4.49 17.61 -1.31
CA LYS A 163 4.63 19.08 -1.21
C LYS A 163 5.58 19.47 -0.09
#